data_1d04e5a8ab7a4f3ebe8aad69786230f8
#
_entry.id   1d04e5a8ab7a4f3ebe8aad69786230f8
#
_cell.length_a   1.000
_cell.length_b   1.000
_cell.length_c   1.000
_cell.angle_alpha   90.00
_cell.angle_beta   90.00
_cell.angle_gamma   90.00
#
_symmetry.space_group_name_H-M   'P 1'
#
loop_
_entity.id
_entity.type
_entity.pdbx_description
1 polymer ?
#
loop_
_entity_poly.entity_id
_entity_poly.type
_entity_poly.pdbx_seq_one_letter_code
_entity_poly.pdbx_strand_id
1 'polypeptide(L)'
;MSIEIEALEHVYNKGTPFEHVALKGIDLTIPEGKVTAIIGQTGSGKSTLVQHLNGLLMPTGGFLDICGYHIQPLLKIKDIKELRKKVGLVFQFPEYQLFEETIEKDIAFGPKNFGTSEEEANALVRKVLPLVGLDESYLDRSPFELSGGQKRRVAIAGILILNPEVLVLDEPTAGLDPQGA
;
A
#
# COMPACT_ATOMS: atom_id res chain seq x y z
N MET A 1 -14.59 10.47 0.45
CA MET A 1 -13.84 11.74 0.24
C MET A 1 -12.96 11.57 -0.98
N SER A 2 -12.97 12.52 -1.94
CA SER A 2 -12.02 12.54 -3.06
C SER A 2 -10.59 12.71 -2.54
N ILE A 3 -9.61 12.21 -3.30
CA ILE A 3 -8.20 12.55 -3.08
C ILE A 3 -7.91 13.74 -3.97
N GLU A 4 -7.34 14.78 -3.41
CA GLU A 4 -6.99 16.01 -4.12
C GLU A 4 -5.50 16.26 -4.04
N ILE A 5 -4.87 16.50 -5.17
CA ILE A 5 -3.45 16.73 -5.31
C ILE A 5 -3.27 18.02 -6.10
N GLU A 6 -2.51 18.97 -5.55
CA GLU A 6 -2.23 20.25 -6.19
C GLU A 6 -0.74 20.54 -6.25
N ALA A 7 -0.25 20.83 -7.44
CA ALA A 7 1.12 21.18 -7.76
C ALA A 7 2.15 20.26 -7.07
N LEU A 8 1.85 18.95 -6.94
CA LEU A 8 2.67 18.00 -6.20
C LEU A 8 4.02 17.84 -6.86
N GLU A 9 5.08 18.12 -6.11
CA GLU A 9 6.46 17.95 -6.52
C GLU A 9 7.20 16.96 -5.63
N HIS A 10 8.08 16.19 -6.24
CA HIS A 10 9.03 15.37 -5.50
C HIS A 10 10.40 15.37 -6.16
N VAL A 11 11.40 15.78 -5.38
CA VAL A 11 12.80 15.83 -5.79
C VAL A 11 13.59 14.93 -4.86
N TYR A 12 14.14 13.84 -5.41
CA TYR A 12 15.08 12.97 -4.69
C TYR A 12 16.44 13.64 -4.56
N ASN A 13 17.10 13.47 -3.42
CA ASN A 13 18.45 13.95 -3.14
C ASN A 13 18.64 15.45 -3.45
N LYS A 14 17.63 16.28 -3.12
CA LYS A 14 17.64 17.72 -3.40
C LYS A 14 18.91 18.39 -2.87
N GLY A 15 19.52 19.22 -3.70
CA GLY A 15 20.77 19.94 -3.36
C GLY A 15 22.04 19.11 -3.42
N THR A 16 22.00 17.89 -3.96
CA THR A 16 23.19 17.04 -4.17
C THR A 16 23.46 16.82 -5.66
N PRO A 17 24.67 16.33 -6.06
CA PRO A 17 24.96 15.96 -7.45
C PRO A 17 24.05 14.86 -8.02
N PHE A 18 23.32 14.14 -7.17
CA PHE A 18 22.38 13.07 -7.54
C PHE A 18 20.92 13.52 -7.49
N GLU A 19 20.68 14.83 -7.56
CA GLU A 19 19.34 15.38 -7.58
C GLU A 19 18.55 14.86 -8.78
N HIS A 20 17.32 14.36 -8.50
CA HIS A 20 16.42 13.87 -9.54
C HIS A 20 15.00 14.33 -9.27
N VAL A 21 14.39 15.04 -10.22
CA VAL A 21 13.01 15.51 -10.15
C VAL A 21 12.09 14.40 -10.66
N ALA A 22 11.38 13.76 -9.77
CA ALA A 22 10.46 12.66 -10.09
C ALA A 22 9.02 13.13 -10.38
N LEU A 23 8.53 14.13 -9.66
CA LEU A 23 7.23 14.75 -9.88
C LEU A 23 7.42 16.26 -10.07
N LYS A 24 6.71 16.83 -11.07
CA LYS A 24 6.91 18.21 -11.55
C LYS A 24 5.59 18.97 -11.55
N GLY A 25 5.00 19.22 -10.38
CA GLY A 25 3.76 19.95 -10.27
C GLY A 25 2.57 19.16 -10.81
N ILE A 26 2.22 18.04 -10.16
CA ILE A 26 1.09 17.21 -10.56
C ILE A 26 -0.18 17.72 -9.93
N ASP A 27 -1.20 17.96 -10.76
CA ASP A 27 -2.58 18.24 -10.34
C ASP A 27 -3.44 17.04 -10.68
N LEU A 28 -4.15 16.48 -9.69
CA LEU A 28 -4.98 15.30 -9.88
C LEU A 28 -6.09 15.23 -8.84
N THR A 29 -7.30 14.94 -9.28
CA THR A 29 -8.42 14.60 -8.40
C THR A 29 -8.83 13.15 -8.64
N ILE A 30 -8.83 12.33 -7.59
CA ILE A 30 -9.31 10.94 -7.63
C ILE A 30 -10.66 10.89 -6.92
N PRO A 31 -11.77 10.62 -7.65
CA PRO A 31 -13.09 10.61 -7.06
C PRO A 31 -13.30 9.39 -6.15
N GLU A 32 -14.07 9.58 -5.08
CA GLU A 32 -14.45 8.52 -4.15
C GLU A 32 -15.27 7.41 -4.84
N GLY A 33 -15.07 6.18 -4.41
CA GLY A 33 -15.83 5.02 -4.88
C GLY A 33 -15.58 4.66 -6.35
N LYS A 34 -14.46 5.12 -6.91
CA LYS A 34 -14.06 4.80 -8.28
C LYS A 34 -12.72 4.07 -8.31
N VAL A 35 -12.54 3.27 -9.35
CA VAL A 35 -11.24 2.72 -9.71
C VAL A 35 -10.57 3.71 -10.66
N THR A 36 -9.37 4.15 -10.31
CA THR A 36 -8.56 5.07 -11.12
C THR A 36 -7.27 4.37 -11.52
N ALA A 37 -7.00 4.29 -12.81
CA ALA A 37 -5.75 3.72 -13.33
C ALA A 37 -4.76 4.84 -13.66
N ILE A 38 -3.53 4.73 -13.13
CA ILE A 38 -2.40 5.59 -13.44
C ILE A 38 -1.51 4.85 -14.42
N ILE A 39 -1.43 5.33 -15.66
CA ILE A 39 -0.65 4.72 -16.73
C ILE A 39 0.50 5.63 -17.16
N GLY A 40 1.60 5.04 -17.60
CA GLY A 40 2.77 5.78 -18.08
C GLY A 40 3.99 4.86 -18.22
N GLN A 41 5.02 5.35 -18.87
CA GLN A 41 6.28 4.62 -19.06
C GLN A 41 7.00 4.36 -17.73
N THR A 42 7.91 3.39 -17.70
CA THR A 42 8.81 3.19 -16.56
C THR A 42 9.63 4.47 -16.33
N GLY A 43 9.76 4.86 -15.06
CA GLY A 43 10.45 6.10 -14.69
C GLY A 43 9.60 7.38 -14.80
N SER A 44 8.32 7.30 -15.17
CA SER A 44 7.44 8.50 -15.24
C SER A 44 6.93 9.01 -13.89
N GLY A 45 7.35 8.42 -12.77
CA GLY A 45 6.98 8.88 -11.43
C GLY A 45 5.75 8.21 -10.82
N LYS A 46 5.16 7.17 -11.44
CA LYS A 46 3.97 6.46 -10.92
C LYS A 46 4.16 5.96 -9.49
N SER A 47 5.21 5.16 -9.25
CA SER A 47 5.50 4.62 -7.92
C SER A 47 5.83 5.73 -6.91
N THR A 48 6.47 6.82 -7.35
CA THR A 48 6.69 8.00 -6.52
C THR A 48 5.35 8.62 -6.12
N LEU A 49 4.42 8.81 -7.07
CA LEU A 49 3.10 9.38 -6.80
C LEU A 49 2.31 8.52 -5.80
N VAL A 50 2.21 7.21 -6.03
CA VAL A 50 1.43 6.33 -5.16
C VAL A 50 2.00 6.23 -3.73
N GLN A 51 3.32 6.38 -3.55
CA GLN A 51 3.96 6.41 -2.24
C GLN A 51 3.67 7.69 -1.45
N HIS A 52 3.27 8.78 -2.09
CA HIS A 52 2.77 9.96 -1.38
C HIS A 52 1.38 9.73 -0.78
N LEU A 53 0.55 8.90 -1.42
CA LEU A 53 -0.84 8.69 -0.97
C LEU A 53 -0.94 8.10 0.43
N ASN A 54 0.03 7.28 0.88
CA ASN A 54 0.06 6.73 2.24
C ASN A 54 1.13 7.36 3.14
N GLY A 55 1.69 8.50 2.73
CA GLY A 55 2.71 9.20 3.49
C GLY A 55 4.03 8.43 3.63
N LEU A 56 4.35 7.52 2.72
CA LEU A 56 5.67 6.89 2.66
C LEU A 56 6.73 7.87 2.16
N LEU A 57 6.36 8.69 1.17
CA LEU A 57 7.12 9.83 0.73
C LEU A 57 6.42 11.14 1.12
N MET A 58 7.20 12.15 1.44
CA MET A 58 6.70 13.50 1.71
C MET A 58 6.92 14.38 0.47
N PRO A 59 5.99 15.27 0.13
CA PRO A 59 6.17 16.23 -0.95
C PRO A 59 7.40 17.12 -0.73
N THR A 60 8.03 17.55 -1.81
CA THR A 60 9.03 18.63 -1.80
C THR A 60 8.45 19.96 -2.25
N GLY A 61 7.25 19.95 -2.83
CA GLY A 61 6.41 21.08 -3.23
C GLY A 61 4.97 20.64 -3.43
N GLY A 62 4.04 21.59 -3.43
CA GLY A 62 2.61 21.31 -3.50
C GLY A 62 2.05 20.60 -2.27
N PHE A 63 0.87 20.01 -2.39
CA PHE A 63 0.23 19.27 -1.31
C PHE A 63 -0.72 18.18 -1.85
N LEU A 64 -1.17 17.32 -0.94
CA LEU A 64 -2.26 16.38 -1.20
C LEU A 64 -3.18 16.25 0.02
N ASP A 65 -4.48 16.12 -0.25
CA ASP A 65 -5.53 15.84 0.72
C ASP A 65 -6.07 14.44 0.51
N ILE A 66 -6.01 13.58 1.54
CA ILE A 66 -6.45 12.19 1.47
C ILE A 66 -6.98 11.72 2.82
N CYS A 67 -8.17 11.12 2.84
CA CYS A 67 -8.80 10.56 4.07
C CYS A 67 -8.82 11.54 5.26
N GLY A 68 -8.93 12.85 4.99
CA GLY A 68 -8.92 13.91 5.99
C GLY A 68 -7.53 14.35 6.47
N TYR A 69 -6.47 13.87 5.83
CA TYR A 69 -5.09 14.30 6.09
C TYR A 69 -4.64 15.27 5.01
N HIS A 70 -4.09 16.40 5.45
CA HIS A 70 -3.40 17.37 4.59
C HIS A 70 -1.89 17.13 4.67
N ILE A 71 -1.28 16.78 3.54
CA ILE A 71 0.14 16.42 3.45
C ILE A 71 0.87 17.42 2.57
N GLN A 72 1.80 18.16 3.16
CA GLN A 72 2.61 19.19 2.48
C GLN A 72 4.06 19.14 2.96
N PRO A 73 5.00 19.82 2.26
CA PRO A 73 6.39 19.88 2.65
C PRO A 73 6.58 20.35 4.08
N LEU A 74 7.55 19.76 4.79
CA LEU A 74 7.97 20.11 6.15
C LEU A 74 6.91 19.93 7.26
N LEU A 75 5.67 19.65 6.91
CA LEU A 75 4.62 19.37 7.88
C LEU A 75 4.68 17.89 8.30
N LYS A 76 4.82 17.64 9.60
CA LYS A 76 4.71 16.27 10.12
C LYS A 76 3.26 15.82 10.06
N ILE A 77 3.02 14.67 9.44
CA ILE A 77 1.70 14.04 9.44
C ILE A 77 1.41 13.59 10.88
N LYS A 78 0.35 14.15 11.47
CA LYS A 78 -0.15 13.70 12.75
C LYS A 78 -0.76 12.31 12.57
N ASP A 79 -0.41 11.39 13.45
CA ASP A 79 -0.94 10.02 13.44
C ASP A 79 -0.76 9.29 12.08
N ILE A 80 0.45 9.33 11.54
CA ILE A 80 0.80 8.65 10.26
C ILE A 80 0.42 7.17 10.23
N LYS A 81 0.35 6.51 11.40
CA LYS A 81 -0.10 5.13 11.50
C LYS A 81 -1.57 5.00 11.07
N GLU A 82 -2.42 5.89 11.54
CA GLU A 82 -3.85 5.90 11.18
C GLU A 82 -4.05 6.22 9.69
N LEU A 83 -3.25 7.14 9.12
CA LEU A 83 -3.25 7.36 7.66
C LEU A 83 -2.95 6.05 6.92
N ARG A 84 -1.90 5.32 7.32
CA ARG A 84 -1.49 4.07 6.68
C ARG A 84 -2.47 2.92 6.87
N LYS A 85 -3.27 2.94 7.93
CA LYS A 85 -4.40 2.03 8.12
C LYS A 85 -5.53 2.32 7.12
N LYS A 86 -5.82 3.62 6.89
CA LYS A 86 -6.87 4.06 5.96
C LYS A 86 -6.44 3.90 4.49
N VAL A 87 -5.16 4.07 4.20
CA VAL A 87 -4.61 3.99 2.83
C VAL A 87 -3.67 2.80 2.74
N GLY A 88 -4.22 1.65 2.36
CA GLY A 88 -3.45 0.43 2.11
C GLY A 88 -2.64 0.54 0.82
N LEU A 89 -1.36 0.24 0.88
CA LEU A 89 -0.46 0.23 -0.28
C LEU A 89 0.10 -1.17 -0.51
N VAL A 90 -0.20 -1.73 -1.67
CA VAL A 90 0.39 -2.97 -2.19
C VAL A 90 1.53 -2.59 -3.13
N PHE A 91 2.76 -2.95 -2.77
CA PHE A 91 3.94 -2.71 -3.60
C PHE A 91 4.04 -3.69 -4.78
N GLN A 92 4.91 -3.40 -5.73
CA GLN A 92 5.12 -4.18 -6.96
C GLN A 92 5.42 -5.67 -6.70
N PHE A 93 6.14 -6.02 -5.63
CA PHE A 93 6.43 -7.39 -5.23
C PHE A 93 6.11 -7.58 -3.75
N PRO A 94 4.82 -7.62 -3.37
CA PRO A 94 4.42 -7.61 -1.98
C PRO A 94 4.82 -8.90 -1.24
N GLU A 95 5.08 -9.99 -1.97
CA GLU A 95 5.54 -11.28 -1.45
C GLU A 95 6.91 -11.23 -0.76
N TYR A 96 7.72 -10.21 -1.04
CA TYR A 96 9.00 -10.02 -0.33
C TYR A 96 8.85 -9.38 1.05
N GLN A 97 7.63 -8.98 1.41
CA GLN A 97 7.33 -8.38 2.71
C GLN A 97 6.90 -9.41 3.76
N LEU A 98 6.74 -10.69 3.37
CA LEU A 98 6.39 -11.77 4.28
C LEU A 98 7.60 -12.15 5.14
N PHE A 99 7.41 -12.25 6.46
CA PHE A 99 8.51 -12.46 7.39
C PHE A 99 8.18 -13.35 8.60
N GLU A 100 6.90 -13.62 8.85
CA GLU A 100 6.45 -14.42 9.97
C GLU A 100 6.59 -15.93 9.72
N GLU A 101 6.54 -16.71 10.79
CA GLU A 101 6.66 -18.17 10.74
C GLU A 101 5.46 -18.84 10.07
N THR A 102 4.26 -18.28 10.26
CA THR A 102 3.00 -18.80 9.71
C THR A 102 2.21 -17.71 9.02
N ILE A 103 1.36 -18.12 8.07
CA ILE A 103 0.47 -17.24 7.31
C ILE A 103 -0.51 -16.53 8.25
N GLU A 104 -1.04 -17.22 9.27
CA GLU A 104 -1.93 -16.59 10.24
C GLU A 104 -1.23 -15.44 10.96
N LYS A 105 0.00 -15.64 11.42
CA LYS A 105 0.78 -14.61 12.11
C LYS A 105 1.12 -13.43 11.19
N ASP A 106 1.49 -13.70 9.94
CA ASP A 106 1.88 -12.68 8.97
C ASP A 106 0.69 -11.76 8.66
N ILE A 107 -0.47 -12.33 8.35
CA ILE A 107 -1.69 -11.56 8.08
C ILE A 107 -2.17 -10.83 9.35
N ALA A 108 -2.11 -11.45 10.53
CA ALA A 108 -2.52 -10.85 11.80
C ALA A 108 -1.59 -9.74 12.30
N PHE A 109 -0.39 -9.61 11.73
CA PHE A 109 0.61 -8.63 12.17
C PHE A 109 0.08 -7.18 12.12
N GLY A 110 -0.59 -6.81 11.02
CA GLY A 110 -1.17 -5.49 10.86
C GLY A 110 -2.12 -5.12 12.00
N PRO A 111 -3.23 -5.83 12.19
CA PRO A 111 -4.20 -5.58 13.27
C PRO A 111 -3.57 -5.55 14.66
N LYS A 112 -2.65 -6.47 14.96
CA LYS A 112 -1.93 -6.49 16.26
C LYS A 112 -1.14 -5.20 16.49
N ASN A 113 -0.48 -4.65 15.47
CA ASN A 113 0.25 -3.38 15.55
C ASN A 113 -0.66 -2.17 15.81
N PHE A 114 -1.96 -2.30 15.51
CA PHE A 114 -3.00 -1.31 15.81
C PHE A 114 -3.74 -1.60 17.13
N GLY A 115 -3.25 -2.55 17.94
CA GLY A 115 -3.76 -2.83 19.28
C GLY A 115 -4.94 -3.81 19.32
N THR A 116 -5.25 -4.49 18.21
CA THR A 116 -6.24 -5.59 18.18
C THR A 116 -5.69 -6.78 18.98
N SER A 117 -6.53 -7.42 19.79
CA SER A 117 -6.15 -8.63 20.51
C SER A 117 -5.80 -9.79 19.55
N GLU A 118 -5.03 -10.75 20.02
CA GLU A 118 -4.65 -11.90 19.19
C GLU A 118 -5.86 -12.70 18.70
N GLU A 119 -6.82 -12.93 19.59
CA GLU A 119 -8.05 -13.65 19.28
C GLU A 119 -8.88 -12.94 18.21
N GLU A 120 -9.05 -11.62 18.34
CA GLU A 120 -9.77 -10.80 17.35
C GLU A 120 -9.02 -10.74 16.02
N ALA A 121 -7.68 -10.59 16.05
CA ALA A 121 -6.86 -10.57 14.85
C ALA A 121 -6.97 -11.89 14.08
N ASN A 122 -6.90 -13.05 14.76
CA ASN A 122 -7.06 -14.34 14.13
C ASN A 122 -8.47 -14.56 13.57
N ALA A 123 -9.51 -14.03 14.23
CA ALA A 123 -10.86 -14.04 13.68
C ALA A 123 -10.99 -13.20 12.40
N LEU A 124 -10.26 -12.07 12.31
CA LEU A 124 -10.19 -11.24 11.10
C LEU A 124 -9.43 -11.95 9.98
N VAL A 125 -8.37 -12.69 10.30
CA VAL A 125 -7.61 -13.49 9.30
C VAL A 125 -8.54 -14.47 8.59
N ARG A 126 -9.36 -15.22 9.31
CA ARG A 126 -10.32 -16.17 8.73
C ARG A 126 -11.35 -15.50 7.81
N LYS A 127 -11.69 -14.24 8.07
CA LYS A 127 -12.60 -13.46 7.20
C LYS A 127 -11.94 -12.95 5.92
N VAL A 128 -10.65 -12.60 5.97
CA VAL A 128 -9.95 -12.02 4.82
C VAL A 128 -9.41 -13.08 3.86
N LEU A 129 -9.04 -14.28 4.35
CA LEU A 129 -8.48 -15.36 3.54
C LEU A 129 -9.31 -15.72 2.29
N PRO A 130 -10.64 -15.90 2.39
CA PRO A 130 -11.46 -16.21 1.21
C PRO A 130 -11.47 -15.10 0.15
N LEU A 131 -11.26 -13.82 0.56
CA LEU A 131 -11.23 -12.69 -0.37
C LEU A 131 -10.04 -12.76 -1.33
N VAL A 132 -8.97 -13.45 -0.91
CA VAL A 132 -7.77 -13.67 -1.74
C VAL A 132 -7.69 -15.10 -2.31
N GLY A 133 -8.79 -15.88 -2.20
CA GLY A 133 -8.86 -17.23 -2.75
C GLY A 133 -7.97 -18.24 -2.02
N LEU A 134 -7.79 -18.08 -0.72
CA LEU A 134 -7.13 -19.02 0.19
C LEU A 134 -8.14 -19.54 1.21
N ASP A 135 -7.89 -20.70 1.78
CA ASP A 135 -8.71 -21.31 2.83
C ASP A 135 -7.91 -21.53 4.13
N GLU A 136 -8.58 -21.95 5.19
CA GLU A 136 -7.98 -22.12 6.51
C GLU A 136 -6.87 -23.19 6.59
N SER A 137 -6.78 -24.09 5.61
CA SER A 137 -5.70 -25.08 5.55
C SER A 137 -4.32 -24.48 5.34
N TYR A 138 -4.27 -23.19 4.96
CA TYR A 138 -3.02 -22.44 4.78
C TYR A 138 -2.50 -21.80 6.08
N LEU A 139 -3.33 -21.62 7.12
CA LEU A 139 -3.03 -20.79 8.28
C LEU A 139 -1.73 -21.17 9.00
N ASP A 140 -1.52 -22.46 9.23
CA ASP A 140 -0.36 -22.98 9.95
C ASP A 140 0.87 -23.18 9.07
N ARG A 141 0.76 -22.96 7.75
CA ARG A 141 1.89 -23.13 6.83
C ARG A 141 2.83 -21.94 6.91
N SER A 142 4.10 -22.22 6.61
CA SER A 142 5.08 -21.15 6.41
C SER A 142 4.82 -20.40 5.12
N PRO A 143 4.81 -19.07 5.12
CA PRO A 143 4.72 -18.27 3.88
C PRO A 143 5.80 -18.65 2.86
N PHE A 144 6.97 -19.10 3.33
CA PHE A 144 8.12 -19.42 2.48
C PHE A 144 7.95 -20.69 1.65
N GLU A 145 7.01 -21.58 2.03
CA GLU A 145 6.68 -22.82 1.31
C GLU A 145 5.69 -22.60 0.15
N LEU A 146 5.13 -21.40 0.04
CA LEU A 146 4.12 -21.07 -0.95
C LEU A 146 4.71 -20.76 -2.33
N SER A 147 3.90 -20.95 -3.39
CA SER A 147 4.20 -20.40 -4.72
C SER A 147 4.21 -18.86 -4.69
N GLY A 148 4.86 -18.23 -5.66
CA GLY A 148 4.91 -16.77 -5.76
C GLY A 148 3.52 -16.12 -5.76
N GLY A 149 2.58 -16.68 -6.53
CA GLY A 149 1.20 -16.17 -6.56
C GLY A 149 0.46 -16.37 -5.24
N GLN A 150 0.70 -17.45 -4.50
CA GLN A 150 0.14 -17.65 -3.17
C GLN A 150 0.73 -16.67 -2.15
N LYS A 151 2.06 -16.46 -2.16
CA LYS A 151 2.73 -15.45 -1.33
C LYS A 151 2.15 -14.06 -1.54
N ARG A 152 1.96 -13.67 -2.80
CA ARG A 152 1.34 -12.38 -3.17
C ARG A 152 -0.07 -12.24 -2.59
N ARG A 153 -0.89 -13.29 -2.66
CA ARG A 153 -2.24 -13.30 -2.07
C ARG A 153 -2.21 -13.15 -0.56
N VAL A 154 -1.28 -13.80 0.14
CA VAL A 154 -1.07 -13.63 1.59
C VAL A 154 -0.69 -12.18 1.91
N ALA A 155 0.26 -11.59 1.18
CA ALA A 155 0.67 -10.21 1.40
C ALA A 155 -0.48 -9.21 1.16
N ILE A 156 -1.30 -9.43 0.12
CA ILE A 156 -2.51 -8.63 -0.13
C ILE A 156 -3.52 -8.79 1.02
N ALA A 157 -3.72 -10.01 1.55
CA ALA A 157 -4.60 -10.25 2.69
C ALA A 157 -4.14 -9.46 3.92
N GLY A 158 -2.83 -9.36 4.18
CA GLY A 158 -2.24 -8.56 5.26
C GLY A 158 -2.55 -7.07 5.18
N ILE A 159 -2.84 -6.56 3.98
CA ILE A 159 -3.27 -5.17 3.78
C ILE A 159 -4.80 -5.06 3.87
N LEU A 160 -5.54 -5.97 3.23
CA LEU A 160 -7.00 -5.96 3.21
C LEU A 160 -7.62 -6.16 4.60
N ILE A 161 -6.96 -6.90 5.49
CA ILE A 161 -7.44 -7.15 6.86
C ILE A 161 -7.63 -5.86 7.68
N LEU A 162 -6.91 -4.79 7.33
CA LEU A 162 -7.05 -3.47 7.94
C LEU A 162 -8.29 -2.71 7.46
N ASN A 163 -9.01 -3.25 6.47
CA ASN A 163 -10.18 -2.64 5.84
C ASN A 163 -9.93 -1.19 5.42
N PRO A 164 -8.95 -0.93 4.55
CA PRO A 164 -8.58 0.43 4.16
C PRO A 164 -9.69 1.14 3.40
N GLU A 165 -9.82 2.46 3.60
CA GLU A 165 -10.75 3.33 2.85
C GLU A 165 -10.28 3.52 1.39
N VAL A 166 -8.96 3.47 1.16
CA VAL A 166 -8.32 3.57 -0.15
C VAL A 166 -7.33 2.42 -0.30
N LEU A 167 -7.44 1.67 -1.39
CA LEU A 167 -6.48 0.64 -1.76
C LEU A 167 -5.66 1.11 -2.96
N VAL A 168 -4.36 1.22 -2.77
CA VAL A 168 -3.38 1.60 -3.80
C VAL A 168 -2.60 0.37 -4.21
N LEU A 169 -2.54 0.11 -5.52
CA LEU A 169 -1.83 -1.03 -6.09
C LEU A 169 -0.72 -0.51 -7.02
N ASP A 170 0.54 -0.78 -6.69
CA ASP A 170 1.69 -0.43 -7.53
C ASP A 170 2.11 -1.64 -8.37
N GLU A 171 1.80 -1.60 -9.67
CA GLU A 171 2.06 -2.67 -10.65
C GLU A 171 1.59 -4.08 -10.18
N PRO A 172 0.32 -4.27 -9.81
CA PRO A 172 -0.16 -5.48 -9.12
C PRO A 172 -0.03 -6.76 -9.96
N THR A 173 0.13 -6.65 -11.28
CA THR A 173 0.28 -7.79 -12.19
C THR A 173 1.74 -8.04 -12.61
N ALA A 174 2.69 -7.24 -12.13
CA ALA A 174 4.10 -7.40 -12.47
C ALA A 174 4.61 -8.80 -12.06
N GLY A 175 5.26 -9.50 -12.99
CA GLY A 175 5.82 -10.83 -12.74
C GLY A 175 4.80 -11.97 -12.65
N LEU A 176 3.51 -11.72 -12.90
CA LEU A 176 2.50 -12.77 -13.06
C LEU A 176 2.51 -13.30 -14.51
N ASP A 177 2.18 -14.57 -14.66
CA ASP A 177 1.89 -15.12 -15.97
C ASP A 177 0.51 -14.59 -16.48
N PRO A 178 0.20 -14.75 -17.80
CA PRO A 178 -1.05 -14.25 -18.38
C PRO A 178 -2.33 -14.86 -17.77
N GLN A 179 -2.23 -15.98 -17.03
CA GLN A 179 -3.37 -16.60 -16.36
C GLN A 179 -3.49 -16.15 -14.90
N GLY A 180 -2.41 -15.60 -14.33
CA GLY A 180 -2.36 -15.08 -12.96
C GLY A 180 -2.61 -13.58 -12.85
N ALA A 181 -2.72 -12.86 -13.99
CA ALA A 181 -2.87 -11.40 -14.06
C ALA A 181 -4.35 -10.96 -14.07
#